data_48967b32b143e2fa79f17cbb79cb608c
#
_entry.id   48967b32b143e2fa79f17cbb79cb608c
#
_cell.length_a   1.000
_cell.length_b   1.000
_cell.length_c   1.000
_cell.angle_alpha   90.00
_cell.angle_beta   90.00
_cell.angle_gamma   90.00
#
_symmetry.space_group_name_H-M   'P 1'
#
loop_
_entity.id
_entity.type
_entity.pdbx_description
1 polymer ?
#
loop_
_entity_poly.entity_id
_entity_poly.type
_entity_poly.pdbx_seq_one_letter_code
_entity_poly.pdbx_strand_id
1 'polypeptide(L)'
;ACPERVIKFDSYNVDQIGSTIKEVQVPDDMVKGGPRVIVLVCENDAYPALDMAAFRGKSWSPYVRFIPVRCLGSVNAIWVADAMSKGVDGVMLLGCKYGDDYQCHFVKGSELCSRRKENIAESLKRLGVEAERVEQYEVAIDEYDKIPGLIEKFMSEVISKFGPNPFKGY
;
A
#
# COMPACT_ATOMS: atom_id res chain seq x y z
N ALA A 1 7.70 8.01 14.52
CA ALA A 1 8.96 7.65 13.87
C ALA A 1 10.05 8.60 14.37
N CYS A 2 11.27 8.09 14.62
CA CYS A 2 12.42 8.92 15.00
C CYS A 2 12.89 9.72 13.77
N PRO A 3 12.93 11.04 13.81
CA PRO A 3 13.33 11.85 12.65
C PRO A 3 14.81 11.62 12.29
N GLU A 4 15.65 11.35 13.27
CA GLU A 4 17.08 11.07 13.09
C GLU A 4 17.39 9.64 12.64
N ARG A 5 16.39 8.78 12.53
CA ARG A 5 16.49 7.37 12.11
C ARG A 5 17.47 6.52 12.95
N VAL A 6 17.77 6.95 14.17
CA VAL A 6 18.70 6.22 15.08
C VAL A 6 18.01 5.02 15.76
N ILE A 7 16.69 5.04 15.88
CA ILE A 7 15.90 3.92 16.41
C ILE A 7 15.46 3.05 15.24
N LYS A 8 15.96 1.83 15.18
CA LYS A 8 15.62 0.84 14.16
C LYS A 8 15.57 -0.56 14.77
N PHE A 9 14.84 -1.44 14.14
CA PHE A 9 14.82 -2.87 14.47
C PHE A 9 15.72 -3.63 13.49
N ASP A 10 16.28 -4.74 13.95
CA ASP A 10 17.01 -5.65 13.09
C ASP A 10 16.04 -6.20 12.02
N SER A 11 16.51 -6.22 10.79
CA SER A 11 15.74 -6.68 9.63
C SER A 11 14.43 -5.91 9.35
N TYR A 12 14.20 -4.77 10.03
CA TYR A 12 13.06 -3.90 9.77
C TYR A 12 13.41 -2.43 10.04
N ASN A 13 13.70 -1.70 9.00
CA ASN A 13 13.91 -0.25 9.06
C ASN A 13 13.38 0.45 7.80
N VAL A 14 13.39 1.77 7.80
CA VAL A 14 12.85 2.59 6.71
C VAL A 14 13.53 2.28 5.37
N ASP A 15 14.85 2.07 5.40
CA ASP A 15 15.64 1.84 4.18
C ASP A 15 15.42 0.43 3.63
N GLN A 16 15.26 -0.57 4.50
CA GLN A 16 14.97 -1.95 4.07
C GLN A 16 13.59 -2.04 3.41
N ILE A 17 12.55 -1.42 3.99
CA ILE A 17 11.23 -1.39 3.35
C ILE A 17 11.29 -0.61 2.04
N GLY A 18 11.99 0.54 2.01
CA GLY A 18 12.22 1.30 0.79
C GLY A 18 12.92 0.47 -0.30
N SER A 19 13.96 -0.29 0.07
CA SER A 19 14.65 -1.21 -0.85
C SER A 19 13.71 -2.32 -1.34
N THR A 20 12.92 -2.93 -0.46
CA THR A 20 11.93 -3.95 -0.85
C THR A 20 10.94 -3.41 -1.88
N ILE A 21 10.47 -2.18 -1.71
CA ILE A 21 9.58 -1.51 -2.66
C ILE A 21 10.30 -1.29 -4.01
N LYS A 22 11.54 -0.86 -3.99
CA LYS A 22 12.35 -0.63 -5.20
C LYS A 22 12.67 -1.91 -5.97
N GLU A 23 12.75 -3.05 -5.28
CA GLU A 23 13.01 -4.36 -5.91
C GLU A 23 11.76 -5.01 -6.52
N VAL A 24 10.56 -4.43 -6.31
CA VAL A 24 9.36 -4.93 -6.98
C VAL A 24 9.51 -4.78 -8.49
N GLN A 25 9.41 -5.89 -9.20
CA GLN A 25 9.47 -5.92 -10.65
C GLN A 25 8.25 -5.21 -11.25
N VAL A 26 8.50 -4.17 -12.02
CA VAL A 26 7.46 -3.41 -12.74
C VAL A 26 7.61 -3.72 -14.23
N PRO A 27 6.59 -4.28 -14.90
CA PRO A 27 6.65 -4.51 -16.36
C PRO A 27 6.72 -3.18 -17.10
N ASP A 28 7.56 -3.12 -18.14
CA ASP A 28 7.69 -1.93 -18.97
C ASP A 28 6.43 -1.66 -19.81
N ASP A 29 5.69 -2.72 -20.13
CA ASP A 29 4.49 -2.65 -20.95
C ASP A 29 3.29 -3.28 -20.21
N MET A 30 2.23 -2.50 -20.03
CA MET A 30 1.00 -2.94 -19.36
C MET A 30 0.24 -4.00 -20.19
N VAL A 31 0.35 -3.97 -21.52
CA VAL A 31 -0.32 -4.94 -22.39
C VAL A 31 0.30 -6.34 -22.25
N LYS A 32 1.62 -6.41 -22.13
CA LYS A 32 2.36 -7.68 -22.03
C LYS A 32 2.52 -8.17 -20.60
N GLY A 33 2.72 -7.26 -19.65
CA GLY A 33 3.04 -7.59 -18.25
C GLY A 33 1.94 -7.25 -17.26
N GLY A 34 0.90 -6.56 -17.68
CA GLY A 34 -0.19 -6.08 -16.82
C GLY A 34 0.23 -4.92 -15.90
N PRO A 35 -0.72 -4.43 -15.09
CA PRO A 35 -0.43 -3.42 -14.09
C PRO A 35 0.43 -3.99 -12.95
N ARG A 36 1.02 -3.10 -12.17
CA ARG A 36 1.69 -3.44 -10.91
C ARG A 36 1.14 -2.60 -9.79
N VAL A 37 0.58 -3.26 -8.78
CA VAL A 37 0.05 -2.64 -7.58
C VAL A 37 0.83 -3.13 -6.38
N ILE A 38 1.25 -2.22 -5.52
CA ILE A 38 1.85 -2.53 -4.22
C ILE A 38 0.79 -2.30 -3.13
N VAL A 39 0.63 -3.28 -2.25
CA VAL A 39 -0.18 -3.14 -1.04
C VAL A 39 0.74 -3.11 0.17
N LEU A 40 0.80 -1.96 0.84
CA LEU A 40 1.41 -1.86 2.16
C LEU A 40 0.38 -2.31 3.18
N VAL A 41 0.60 -3.47 3.75
CA VAL A 41 -0.38 -4.14 4.63
C VAL A 41 0.09 -4.13 6.08
N CYS A 42 -0.76 -3.65 6.98
CA CYS A 42 -0.47 -3.62 8.41
C CYS A 42 -0.41 -5.03 8.99
N GLU A 43 0.66 -5.34 9.73
CA GLU A 43 0.88 -6.67 10.33
C GLU A 43 -0.13 -7.03 11.43
N ASN A 44 -0.85 -6.07 12.01
CA ASN A 44 -1.74 -6.35 13.15
C ASN A 44 -3.05 -7.04 12.72
N ASP A 45 -3.95 -6.33 12.04
CA ASP A 45 -5.25 -6.90 11.64
C ASP A 45 -5.29 -7.26 10.15
N ALA A 46 -4.79 -6.36 9.30
CA ALA A 46 -4.96 -6.50 7.86
C ALA A 46 -4.16 -7.68 7.28
N TYR A 47 -2.95 -7.94 7.75
CA TYR A 47 -2.16 -9.08 7.27
C TYR A 47 -2.72 -10.42 7.76
N PRO A 48 -3.09 -10.60 9.04
CA PRO A 48 -3.80 -11.80 9.47
C PRO A 48 -5.12 -12.04 8.74
N ALA A 49 -5.88 -10.97 8.45
CA ALA A 49 -7.10 -11.09 7.65
C ALA A 49 -6.79 -11.54 6.21
N LEU A 50 -5.72 -11.01 5.59
CA LEU A 50 -5.24 -11.43 4.27
C LEU A 50 -4.83 -12.91 4.27
N ASP A 51 -4.08 -13.33 5.28
CA ASP A 51 -3.64 -14.73 5.45
C ASP A 51 -4.84 -15.66 5.62
N MET A 52 -5.83 -15.27 6.44
CA MET A 52 -7.07 -16.01 6.59
C MET A 52 -7.87 -16.08 5.28
N ALA A 53 -7.93 -14.99 4.51
CA ALA A 53 -8.59 -14.99 3.20
C ALA A 53 -7.93 -16.03 2.26
N ALA A 54 -6.60 -16.05 2.20
CA ALA A 54 -5.85 -17.03 1.42
C ALA A 54 -6.10 -18.45 1.91
N PHE A 55 -6.06 -18.69 3.22
CA PHE A 55 -6.35 -19.99 3.83
C PHE A 55 -7.77 -20.48 3.51
N ARG A 56 -8.74 -19.58 3.39
CA ARG A 56 -10.13 -19.88 2.97
C ARG A 56 -10.31 -20.00 1.47
N GLY A 57 -9.23 -20.05 0.69
CA GLY A 57 -9.27 -20.22 -0.76
C GLY A 57 -9.77 -18.98 -1.54
N LYS A 58 -9.76 -17.81 -0.91
CA LYS A 58 -10.07 -16.57 -1.63
C LYS A 58 -8.93 -16.23 -2.58
N SER A 59 -9.26 -15.61 -3.69
CA SER A 59 -8.30 -15.17 -4.69
C SER A 59 -8.51 -13.69 -5.04
N TRP A 60 -7.48 -13.07 -5.56
CA TRP A 60 -7.46 -11.67 -6.01
C TRP A 60 -6.55 -11.52 -7.22
N SER A 61 -6.50 -10.34 -7.79
CA SER A 61 -5.69 -10.01 -8.95
C SER A 61 -4.22 -10.44 -8.77
N PRO A 62 -3.60 -11.15 -9.73
CA PRO A 62 -2.20 -11.58 -9.67
C PRO A 62 -1.20 -10.41 -9.80
N TYR A 63 -1.67 -9.22 -10.14
CA TYR A 63 -0.85 -8.03 -10.34
C TYR A 63 -0.50 -7.29 -9.05
N VAL A 64 -1.00 -7.78 -7.91
CA VAL A 64 -0.80 -7.19 -6.59
C VAL A 64 0.43 -7.80 -5.90
N ARG A 65 1.21 -6.97 -5.22
CA ARG A 65 2.34 -7.38 -4.38
C ARG A 65 2.15 -6.83 -2.98
N PHE A 66 2.10 -7.72 -1.99
CA PHE A 66 1.94 -7.35 -0.59
C PHE A 66 3.30 -7.16 0.06
N ILE A 67 3.45 -6.03 0.75
CA ILE A 67 4.61 -5.71 1.56
C ILE A 67 4.11 -5.43 2.98
N PRO A 68 4.38 -6.33 3.94
CA PRO A 68 3.96 -6.12 5.31
C PRO A 68 4.73 -4.98 5.96
N VAL A 69 4.00 -4.15 6.70
CA VAL A 69 4.55 -3.08 7.53
C VAL A 69 4.02 -3.21 8.94
N ARG A 70 4.85 -2.92 9.93
CA ARG A 70 4.47 -3.02 11.36
C ARG A 70 3.18 -2.26 11.68
N CYS A 71 3.03 -1.10 11.09
CA CYS A 71 1.85 -0.25 11.26
C CYS A 71 1.77 0.74 10.11
N LEU A 72 0.59 1.04 9.59
CA LEU A 72 0.43 2.10 8.57
C LEU A 72 0.90 3.47 9.07
N GLY A 73 0.89 3.71 10.38
CA GLY A 73 1.47 4.90 10.97
C GLY A 73 2.98 5.09 10.71
N SER A 74 3.68 4.05 10.23
CA SER A 74 5.08 4.14 9.81
C SER A 74 5.27 4.44 8.32
N VAL A 75 4.21 4.43 7.53
CA VAL A 75 4.29 4.69 6.08
C VAL A 75 4.92 6.05 5.82
N ASN A 76 5.95 6.04 4.98
CA ASN A 76 6.69 7.22 4.59
C ASN A 76 6.29 7.66 3.18
N ALA A 77 6.06 8.96 2.99
CA ALA A 77 5.75 9.52 1.68
C ALA A 77 6.83 9.21 0.62
N ILE A 78 8.09 9.09 1.05
CA ILE A 78 9.20 8.71 0.17
C ILE A 78 8.99 7.31 -0.42
N TRP A 79 8.50 6.34 0.34
CA TRP A 79 8.22 5.00 -0.17
C TRP A 79 7.20 5.01 -1.31
N VAL A 80 6.17 5.83 -1.15
CA VAL A 80 5.12 5.97 -2.17
C VAL A 80 5.67 6.70 -3.40
N ALA A 81 6.42 7.78 -3.20
CA ALA A 81 7.03 8.53 -4.29
C ALA A 81 8.04 7.66 -5.08
N ASP A 82 8.87 6.88 -4.38
CA ASP A 82 9.82 5.95 -5.00
C ASP A 82 9.08 4.86 -5.82
N ALA A 83 7.99 4.29 -5.27
CA ALA A 83 7.18 3.31 -6.00
C ALA A 83 6.60 3.91 -7.29
N MET A 84 6.03 5.11 -7.19
CA MET A 84 5.44 5.80 -8.35
C MET A 84 6.47 6.18 -9.38
N SER A 85 7.64 6.69 -8.97
CA SER A 85 8.74 7.05 -9.88
C SER A 85 9.29 5.83 -10.63
N LYS A 86 9.15 4.62 -10.07
CA LYS A 86 9.54 3.37 -10.71
C LYS A 86 8.49 2.82 -11.68
N GLY A 87 7.35 3.48 -11.81
CA GLY A 87 6.29 3.06 -12.71
C GLY A 87 5.26 2.10 -12.10
N VAL A 88 5.20 1.97 -10.77
CA VAL A 88 4.11 1.25 -10.09
C VAL A 88 2.79 1.95 -10.38
N ASP A 89 1.79 1.23 -10.80
CA ASP A 89 0.52 1.80 -11.27
C ASP A 89 -0.40 2.25 -10.13
N GLY A 90 -0.24 1.69 -8.93
CA GLY A 90 -0.98 2.10 -7.75
C GLY A 90 -0.41 1.55 -6.45
N VAL A 91 -0.64 2.28 -5.36
CA VAL A 91 -0.29 1.86 -3.99
C VAL A 91 -1.55 1.84 -3.14
N MET A 92 -1.87 0.67 -2.64
CA MET A 92 -2.98 0.45 -1.70
C MET A 92 -2.41 0.38 -0.28
N LEU A 93 -3.00 1.14 0.63
CA LEU A 93 -2.65 1.13 2.05
C LEU A 93 -3.76 0.36 2.79
N LEU A 94 -3.46 -0.85 3.25
CA LEU A 94 -4.43 -1.71 3.93
C LEU A 94 -4.12 -1.78 5.42
N GLY A 95 -4.95 -1.16 6.23
CA GLY A 95 -4.74 -0.97 7.66
C GLY A 95 -5.83 -1.50 8.56
N CYS A 96 -5.57 -1.38 9.86
CA CYS A 96 -6.54 -1.65 10.90
C CYS A 96 -7.62 -0.57 10.91
N LYS A 97 -8.82 -0.90 11.37
CA LYS A 97 -9.89 0.07 11.59
C LYS A 97 -9.52 1.12 12.63
N TYR A 98 -10.07 2.31 12.48
CA TYR A 98 -10.02 3.40 13.46
C TYR A 98 -11.37 4.14 13.53
N GLY A 99 -11.48 5.10 14.44
CA GLY A 99 -12.76 5.74 14.76
C GLY A 99 -13.47 5.02 15.89
N ASP A 100 -14.76 4.77 15.76
CA ASP A 100 -15.58 4.13 16.82
C ASP A 100 -15.24 2.63 16.98
N ASP A 101 -14.80 1.98 15.91
CA ASP A 101 -14.36 0.58 15.91
C ASP A 101 -12.83 0.48 15.91
N TYR A 102 -12.23 0.94 16.99
CA TYR A 102 -10.79 1.11 17.10
C TYR A 102 -10.07 -0.21 17.37
N GLN A 103 -9.24 -0.68 16.43
CA GLN A 103 -8.53 -1.96 16.56
C GLN A 103 -6.99 -1.83 16.43
N CYS A 104 -6.48 -0.63 16.22
CA CYS A 104 -5.05 -0.41 16.06
C CYS A 104 -4.29 -0.60 17.37
N HIS A 105 -3.36 -1.57 17.45
CA HIS A 105 -2.51 -1.81 18.61
C HIS A 105 -1.61 -0.61 18.96
N PHE A 106 -1.31 0.25 18.00
CA PHE A 106 -0.55 1.48 18.20
C PHE A 106 -1.45 2.72 18.32
N VAL A 107 -2.67 2.53 18.70
CA VAL A 107 -3.72 3.50 19.02
C VAL A 107 -4.17 4.31 17.79
N LYS A 108 -3.29 4.95 17.02
CA LYS A 108 -3.65 5.89 15.93
C LYS A 108 -2.93 5.62 14.60
N GLY A 109 -2.46 4.40 14.38
CA GLY A 109 -1.63 4.11 13.22
C GLY A 109 -2.31 4.40 11.87
N SER A 110 -3.48 3.82 11.62
CA SER A 110 -4.24 4.03 10.37
C SER A 110 -4.76 5.46 10.26
N GLU A 111 -5.20 6.07 11.37
CA GLU A 111 -5.61 7.48 11.41
C GLU A 111 -4.45 8.42 11.03
N LEU A 112 -3.25 8.19 11.58
CA LEU A 112 -2.06 8.95 11.23
C LEU A 112 -1.67 8.78 9.76
N CYS A 113 -1.85 7.58 9.21
CA CYS A 113 -1.64 7.33 7.79
C CYS A 113 -2.63 8.12 6.94
N SER A 114 -3.91 8.12 7.31
CA SER A 114 -4.95 8.90 6.63
C SER A 114 -4.62 10.40 6.59
N ARG A 115 -4.18 10.97 7.70
CA ARG A 115 -3.74 12.37 7.77
C ARG A 115 -2.53 12.66 6.88
N ARG A 116 -1.63 11.68 6.69
CA ARG A 116 -0.46 11.83 5.82
C ARG A 116 -0.79 11.70 4.34
N LYS A 117 -1.96 11.20 3.97
CA LYS A 117 -2.39 11.13 2.56
C LYS A 117 -2.33 12.49 1.85
N GLU A 118 -2.61 13.58 2.56
CA GLU A 118 -2.48 14.93 2.00
C GLU A 118 -1.03 15.22 1.56
N ASN A 119 -0.04 14.93 2.41
CA ASN A 119 1.37 15.13 2.09
C ASN A 119 1.83 14.19 0.95
N ILE A 120 1.29 12.97 0.91
CA ILE A 120 1.54 12.03 -0.18
C ILE A 120 0.97 12.60 -1.48
N ALA A 121 -0.28 13.07 -1.47
CA ALA A 121 -0.94 13.65 -2.63
C ALA A 121 -0.18 14.87 -3.18
N GLU A 122 0.32 15.75 -2.32
CA GLU A 122 1.17 16.88 -2.74
C GLU A 122 2.46 16.39 -3.41
N SER A 123 3.10 15.36 -2.86
CA SER A 123 4.32 14.79 -3.43
C SER A 123 4.06 14.18 -4.81
N LEU A 124 2.96 13.47 -4.98
CA LEU A 124 2.55 12.88 -6.26
C LEU A 124 2.21 13.96 -7.30
N LYS A 125 1.53 15.01 -6.88
CA LYS A 125 1.22 16.15 -7.75
C LYS A 125 2.49 16.81 -8.31
N ARG A 126 3.54 16.92 -7.49
CA ARG A 126 4.85 17.43 -7.93
C ARG A 126 5.53 16.50 -8.94
N LEU A 127 5.26 15.22 -8.87
CA LEU A 127 5.75 14.22 -9.83
C LEU A 127 4.87 14.14 -11.10
N GLY A 128 3.73 14.81 -11.15
CA GLY A 128 2.78 14.71 -12.26
C GLY A 128 2.01 13.38 -12.28
N VAL A 129 1.84 12.76 -11.13
CA VAL A 129 1.10 11.49 -10.95
C VAL A 129 -0.20 11.77 -10.20
N GLU A 130 -1.27 11.11 -10.60
CA GLU A 130 -2.58 11.25 -9.97
C GLU A 130 -2.55 10.78 -8.51
N ALA A 131 -3.06 11.61 -7.60
CA ALA A 131 -3.06 11.32 -6.16
C ALA A 131 -3.94 10.11 -5.81
N GLU A 132 -4.98 9.88 -6.59
CA GLU A 132 -5.94 8.79 -6.44
C GLU A 132 -5.33 7.39 -6.70
N ARG A 133 -4.12 7.33 -7.26
CA ARG A 133 -3.34 6.08 -7.34
C ARG A 133 -2.91 5.57 -5.97
N VAL A 134 -3.12 6.35 -4.91
CA VAL A 134 -2.83 5.96 -3.53
C VAL A 134 -4.09 6.04 -2.69
N GLU A 135 -4.63 4.87 -2.35
CA GLU A 135 -5.85 4.76 -1.55
C GLU A 135 -5.64 3.94 -0.29
N GLN A 136 -6.33 4.36 0.78
CA GLN A 136 -6.32 3.65 2.06
C GLN A 136 -7.65 2.94 2.26
N TYR A 137 -7.55 1.69 2.68
CA TYR A 137 -8.66 0.84 3.10
C TYR A 137 -8.39 0.27 4.48
N GLU A 138 -9.45 -0.10 5.17
CA GLU A 138 -9.40 -0.58 6.54
C GLU A 138 -10.17 -1.87 6.67
N VAL A 139 -9.60 -2.82 7.39
CA VAL A 139 -10.22 -4.11 7.68
C VAL A 139 -9.97 -4.49 9.14
N ALA A 140 -10.95 -5.14 9.74
CA ALA A 140 -10.76 -5.90 10.97
C ALA A 140 -10.20 -7.28 10.67
N ILE A 141 -9.63 -7.94 11.66
CA ILE A 141 -9.04 -9.28 11.51
C ILE A 141 -10.06 -10.33 11.04
N ASP A 142 -11.33 -10.19 11.42
CA ASP A 142 -12.43 -11.08 11.04
C ASP A 142 -13.08 -10.75 9.70
N GLU A 143 -12.72 -9.59 9.10
CA GLU A 143 -13.27 -9.13 7.82
C GLU A 143 -12.48 -9.64 6.60
N TYR A 144 -11.86 -10.82 6.70
CA TYR A 144 -11.06 -11.42 5.63
C TYR A 144 -11.83 -11.60 4.32
N ASP A 145 -13.15 -11.81 4.37
CA ASP A 145 -13.99 -11.93 3.18
C ASP A 145 -14.08 -10.65 2.34
N LYS A 146 -13.81 -9.48 2.93
CA LYS A 146 -13.87 -8.19 2.23
C LYS A 146 -12.63 -7.92 1.38
N ILE A 147 -11.48 -8.52 1.70
CA ILE A 147 -10.18 -8.20 1.08
C ILE A 147 -10.20 -8.37 -0.44
N PRO A 148 -10.69 -9.49 -1.01
CA PRO A 148 -10.77 -9.62 -2.48
C PRO A 148 -11.56 -8.49 -3.13
N GLY A 149 -12.72 -8.15 -2.56
CA GLY A 149 -13.56 -7.06 -3.05
C GLY A 149 -12.90 -5.68 -3.01
N LEU A 150 -12.11 -5.40 -1.95
CA LEU A 150 -11.35 -4.16 -1.84
C LEU A 150 -10.25 -4.07 -2.91
N ILE A 151 -9.56 -5.17 -3.18
CA ILE A 151 -8.53 -5.23 -4.22
C ILE A 151 -9.17 -5.03 -5.61
N GLU A 152 -10.25 -5.74 -5.92
CA GLU A 152 -10.95 -5.59 -7.19
C GLU A 152 -11.53 -4.19 -7.37
N LYS A 153 -12.06 -3.59 -6.31
CA LYS A 153 -12.49 -2.20 -6.31
C LYS A 153 -11.34 -1.26 -6.67
N PHE A 154 -10.18 -1.39 -6.02
CA PHE A 154 -9.01 -0.59 -6.32
C PHE A 154 -8.54 -0.79 -7.77
N MET A 155 -8.53 -2.03 -8.27
CA MET A 155 -8.15 -2.34 -9.64
C MET A 155 -9.09 -1.69 -10.66
N SER A 156 -10.41 -1.71 -10.41
CA SER A 156 -11.41 -1.14 -11.32
C SER A 156 -11.50 0.38 -11.25
N GLU A 157 -11.53 0.94 -10.05
CA GLU A 157 -11.74 2.39 -9.85
C GLU A 157 -10.47 3.22 -10.06
N VAL A 158 -9.29 2.65 -9.82
CA VAL A 158 -8.02 3.35 -9.93
C VAL A 158 -7.26 2.90 -11.17
N ILE A 159 -6.88 1.62 -11.23
CA ILE A 159 -5.96 1.15 -12.26
C ILE A 159 -6.62 1.18 -13.64
N SER A 160 -7.86 0.72 -13.77
CA SER A 160 -8.57 0.75 -15.06
C SER A 160 -8.91 2.17 -15.51
N LYS A 161 -9.19 3.08 -14.56
CA LYS A 161 -9.58 4.46 -14.86
C LYS A 161 -8.40 5.30 -15.33
N PHE A 162 -7.27 5.24 -14.65
CA PHE A 162 -6.09 6.07 -14.95
C PHE A 162 -5.12 5.40 -15.93
N GLY A 163 -5.24 4.09 -16.15
CA GLY A 163 -4.32 3.35 -17.01
C GLY A 163 -2.91 3.25 -16.43
N PRO A 164 -1.88 3.04 -17.28
CA PRO A 164 -0.51 2.89 -16.83
C PRO A 164 0.02 4.16 -16.15
N ASN A 165 0.93 3.96 -15.20
CA ASN A 165 1.67 5.05 -14.58
C ASN A 165 2.51 5.80 -15.65
N PRO A 166 2.57 7.15 -15.62
CA PRO A 166 3.37 7.93 -16.57
C PRO A 166 4.86 7.56 -16.61
N PHE A 167 5.41 7.01 -15.53
CA PHE A 167 6.81 6.58 -15.45
C PHE A 167 7.03 5.11 -15.84
N LYS A 168 6.01 4.40 -16.30
CA LYS A 168 6.12 3.01 -16.68
C LYS A 168 6.94 2.85 -17.98
N GLY A 169 7.99 2.03 -17.92
CA GLY A 169 8.89 1.81 -19.06
C GLY A 169 10.04 2.81 -19.18
N TYR A 170 10.29 3.60 -18.12
CA TYR A 170 11.43 4.53 -18.06
C TYR A 170 12.49 4.07 -17.06
#